data_79fb62cea35b7bd969e6e5385f186946
#
_entry.id   79fb62cea35b7bd969e6e5385f186946
#
_cell.length_a   1.000
_cell.length_b   1.000
_cell.length_c   1.000
_cell.angle_alpha   90.00
_cell.angle_beta   90.00
_cell.angle_gamma   90.00
#
_symmetry.space_group_name_H-M   'P 1'
#
loop_
_entity.id
_entity.type
_entity.pdbx_description
1 polymer ?
#
loop_
_entity_poly.entity_id
_entity_poly.type
_entity_poly.pdbx_seq_one_letter_code
_entity_poly.pdbx_strand_id
1 'polypeptide(L)'
;MIKVLVVEDNPADARLIQEACGGFAVKNEVTIAKNGMEAIEYLYKKGKYEGSKTPNLIILDLNLPLKNGREVLNEVKKDDKLKLIPIIVLTTSSDVDDICKSYRNHANAYVTKPTDFDEFDELICSFEDFWFKKAILPTCPNCKRD
;
A
#
# COMPACT_ATOMS: atom_id res chain seq x y z
N MET A 1 -3.70 2.12 -16.38
CA MET A 1 -2.55 1.53 -15.65
C MET A 1 -2.75 1.73 -14.15
N ILE A 2 -2.59 0.66 -13.39
CA ILE A 2 -2.74 0.71 -11.94
C ILE A 2 -1.46 1.25 -11.30
N LYS A 3 -1.60 2.24 -10.44
CA LYS A 3 -0.47 2.80 -9.70
C LYS A 3 -0.53 2.32 -8.26
N VAL A 4 0.55 1.71 -7.81
CA VAL A 4 0.65 1.13 -6.47
C VAL A 4 1.74 1.85 -5.69
N LEU A 5 1.41 2.32 -4.50
CA LEU A 5 2.41 2.82 -3.56
C LEU A 5 2.70 1.70 -2.56
N VAL A 6 3.95 1.30 -2.48
CA VAL A 6 4.40 0.30 -1.51
C VAL A 6 5.22 1.03 -0.45
N VAL A 7 4.76 0.96 0.79
CA VAL A 7 5.45 1.61 1.92
C VAL A 7 6.13 0.51 2.73
N GLU A 8 7.43 0.37 2.54
CA GLU A 8 8.20 -0.75 3.04
C GLU A 8 9.65 -0.34 3.26
N ASP A 9 10.18 -0.51 4.46
CA ASP A 9 11.56 -0.13 4.76
C ASP A 9 12.56 -1.25 4.52
N ASN A 10 12.11 -2.50 4.44
CA ASN A 10 12.99 -3.63 4.17
C ASN A 10 13.25 -3.70 2.67
N PRO A 11 14.51 -3.44 2.22
CA PRO A 11 14.79 -3.39 0.78
C PRO A 11 14.52 -4.71 0.07
N ALA A 12 14.73 -5.85 0.75
CA ALA A 12 14.51 -7.15 0.15
C ALA A 12 13.02 -7.38 -0.11
N ASP A 13 12.18 -7.06 0.88
CA ASP A 13 10.73 -7.20 0.73
C ASP A 13 10.18 -6.25 -0.33
N ALA A 14 10.64 -5.00 -0.33
CA ALA A 14 10.23 -4.02 -1.33
C ALA A 14 10.56 -4.49 -2.74
N ARG A 15 11.75 -5.04 -2.91
CA ARG A 15 12.20 -5.54 -4.20
C ARG A 15 11.37 -6.74 -4.66
N LEU A 16 11.05 -7.66 -3.74
CA LEU A 16 10.23 -8.83 -4.06
C LEU A 16 8.85 -8.40 -4.55
N ILE A 17 8.24 -7.44 -3.87
CA ILE A 17 6.93 -6.92 -4.28
C ILE A 17 7.02 -6.27 -5.65
N GLN A 18 8.05 -5.46 -5.87
CA GLN A 18 8.23 -4.76 -7.13
C GLN A 18 8.44 -5.73 -8.30
N GLU A 19 9.26 -6.75 -8.07
CA GLU A 19 9.53 -7.77 -9.10
C GLU A 19 8.30 -8.60 -9.41
N ALA A 20 7.54 -8.99 -8.39
CA ALA A 20 6.32 -9.74 -8.59
C ALA A 20 5.30 -8.94 -9.40
N CYS A 21 5.11 -7.68 -9.03
CA CYS A 21 4.18 -6.80 -9.77
C CYS A 21 4.64 -6.56 -11.21
N GLY A 22 5.95 -6.52 -11.42
CA GLY A 22 6.52 -6.37 -12.76
C GLY A 22 6.18 -7.53 -13.68
N GLY A 23 5.91 -8.70 -13.12
CA GLY A 23 5.49 -9.89 -13.87
C GLY A 23 3.99 -10.00 -14.08
N PHE A 24 3.20 -9.10 -13.54
CA PHE A 24 1.74 -9.17 -13.66
C PHE A 24 1.30 -8.88 -15.09
N ALA A 25 0.23 -9.58 -15.52
CA ALA A 25 -0.39 -9.32 -16.81
C ALA A 25 -1.04 -7.94 -16.84
N VAL A 26 -1.59 -7.50 -15.72
CA VAL A 26 -2.20 -6.17 -15.61
C VAL A 26 -1.11 -5.12 -15.48
N LYS A 27 -1.12 -4.14 -16.38
CA LYS A 27 -0.12 -3.09 -16.37
C LYS A 27 -0.20 -2.28 -15.08
N ASN A 28 0.95 -2.05 -14.47
CA ASN A 28 1.02 -1.33 -13.22
C ASN A 28 2.34 -0.57 -13.10
N GLU A 29 2.36 0.38 -12.18
CA GLU A 29 3.54 1.15 -11.84
C GLU A 29 3.67 1.13 -10.33
N VAL A 30 4.79 0.64 -9.83
CA VAL A 30 5.06 0.53 -8.39
C VAL A 30 6.02 1.63 -7.97
N THR A 31 5.64 2.39 -6.95
CA THR A 31 6.51 3.38 -6.32
C THR A 31 6.78 2.90 -4.90
N ILE A 32 8.04 2.91 -4.48
CA ILE A 32 8.46 2.49 -3.15
C ILE A 32 8.71 3.70 -2.27
N ALA A 33 8.06 3.76 -1.12
CA ALA A 33 8.39 4.70 -0.05
C ALA A 33 9.07 3.91 1.06
N LYS A 34 10.21 4.36 1.52
CA LYS A 34 11.04 3.59 2.48
C LYS A 34 10.65 3.82 3.92
N ASN A 35 9.82 4.81 4.18
CA ASN A 35 9.36 5.12 5.53
C ASN A 35 8.05 5.90 5.44
N GLY A 36 7.43 6.14 6.59
CA GLY A 36 6.14 6.81 6.63
C GLY A 36 6.19 8.26 6.20
N MET A 37 7.30 8.95 6.45
CA MET A 37 7.46 10.34 6.03
C MET A 37 7.46 10.45 4.51
N GLU A 38 8.22 9.59 3.83
CA GLU A 38 8.24 9.57 2.36
C GLU A 38 6.86 9.27 1.79
N ALA A 39 6.15 8.34 2.42
CA ALA A 39 4.81 7.96 1.97
C ALA A 39 3.87 9.17 2.02
N ILE A 40 3.88 9.90 3.11
CA ILE A 40 3.02 11.07 3.27
C ILE A 40 3.43 12.19 2.30
N GLU A 41 4.73 12.43 2.15
CA GLU A 41 5.21 13.43 1.19
C GLU A 41 4.80 13.08 -0.24
N TYR A 42 4.88 11.80 -0.60
CA TYR A 42 4.46 11.33 -1.91
C TYR A 42 2.96 11.55 -2.13
N LEU A 43 2.15 11.19 -1.13
CA LEU A 43 0.70 11.29 -1.25
C LEU A 43 0.23 12.75 -1.32
N TYR A 44 0.89 13.65 -0.61
CA TYR A 44 0.59 15.07 -0.66
C TYR A 44 1.37 15.82 -1.73
N LYS A 45 2.18 15.09 -2.52
CA LYS A 45 2.93 15.65 -3.66
C LYS A 45 3.86 16.78 -3.28
N LYS A 46 4.56 16.59 -2.15
CA LYS A 46 5.48 17.59 -1.62
C LYS A 46 6.90 17.36 -2.09
N GLY A 47 7.69 18.44 -2.18
CA GLY A 47 9.11 18.38 -2.51
C GLY A 47 9.37 17.67 -3.84
N LYS A 48 10.24 16.67 -3.82
CA LYS A 48 10.61 15.92 -5.03
C LYS A 48 9.42 15.13 -5.63
N TYR A 49 8.33 15.03 -4.90
CA TYR A 49 7.14 14.31 -5.35
C TYR A 49 6.10 15.23 -5.99
N GLU A 50 6.44 16.51 -6.18
CA GLU A 50 5.55 17.41 -6.89
C GLU A 50 5.31 16.88 -8.30
N GLY A 51 4.06 16.80 -8.70
CA GLY A 51 3.70 16.23 -10.00
C GLY A 51 3.49 14.72 -9.99
N SER A 52 3.74 14.04 -8.86
CA SER A 52 3.44 12.61 -8.77
C SER A 52 1.93 12.39 -8.86
N LYS A 53 1.57 11.17 -9.27
CA LYS A 53 0.15 10.81 -9.41
C LYS A 53 -0.30 10.05 -8.18
N THR A 54 -1.54 10.28 -7.78
CA THR A 54 -2.13 9.59 -6.65
C THR A 54 -2.26 8.10 -6.97
N PRO A 55 -1.84 7.22 -6.07
CA PRO A 55 -1.94 5.77 -6.32
C PRO A 55 -3.38 5.29 -6.25
N ASN A 56 -3.64 4.16 -6.90
CA ASN A 56 -4.93 3.49 -6.84
C ASN A 56 -5.00 2.49 -5.69
N LEU A 57 -3.85 2.09 -5.16
CA LEU A 57 -3.74 1.07 -4.13
C LEU A 57 -2.47 1.33 -3.31
N ILE A 58 -2.56 1.13 -2.00
CA ILE A 58 -1.41 1.24 -1.12
C ILE A 58 -1.18 -0.10 -0.43
N ILE A 59 0.05 -0.60 -0.47
CA ILE A 59 0.50 -1.75 0.31
C ILE A 59 1.39 -1.18 1.41
N LEU A 60 1.03 -1.40 2.66
CA LEU A 60 1.61 -0.68 3.80
C LEU A 60 2.10 -1.63 4.88
N ASP A 61 3.38 -1.54 5.22
CA ASP A 61 3.89 -2.20 6.42
C ASP A 61 3.63 -1.31 7.64
N LEU A 62 3.36 -1.93 8.77
CA LEU A 62 3.13 -1.19 10.03
C LEU A 62 4.43 -0.77 10.69
N ASN A 63 5.48 -1.58 10.58
CA ASN A 63 6.74 -1.34 11.29
C ASN A 63 7.72 -0.55 10.44
N LEU A 64 7.56 0.76 10.46
CA LEU A 64 8.36 1.68 9.65
C LEU A 64 9.12 2.65 10.55
N PRO A 65 10.32 3.10 10.12
CA PRO A 65 11.03 4.16 10.83
C PRO A 65 10.40 5.53 10.58
N LEU A 66 10.76 6.50 11.39
CA LEU A 66 10.30 7.88 11.34
C LEU A 66 8.81 7.95 11.66
N LYS A 67 7.95 7.98 10.64
CA LYS A 67 6.51 7.89 10.84
C LYS A 67 6.11 6.44 10.57
N ASN A 68 5.56 5.75 11.57
CA ASN A 68 5.23 4.33 11.43
C ASN A 68 3.96 4.12 10.59
N GLY A 69 3.73 2.86 10.20
CA GLY A 69 2.61 2.55 9.31
C GLY A 69 1.24 2.84 9.91
N ARG A 70 1.11 2.71 11.23
CA ARG A 70 -0.16 3.00 11.90
C ARG A 70 -0.51 4.49 11.78
N GLU A 71 0.49 5.34 11.89
CA GLU A 71 0.31 6.79 11.72
C GLU A 71 -0.06 7.13 10.27
N VAL A 72 0.60 6.47 9.32
CA VAL A 72 0.30 6.65 7.89
C VAL A 72 -1.14 6.26 7.61
N LEU A 73 -1.55 5.08 8.09
CA LEU A 73 -2.91 4.57 7.89
C LEU A 73 -3.94 5.56 8.46
N ASN A 74 -3.71 6.00 9.68
CA ASN A 74 -4.61 6.93 10.35
C ASN A 74 -4.73 8.25 9.58
N GLU A 75 -3.60 8.79 9.15
CA GLU A 75 -3.56 10.07 8.45
C GLU A 75 -4.26 9.98 7.09
N VAL A 76 -3.98 8.93 6.32
CA VAL A 76 -4.59 8.74 4.99
C VAL A 76 -6.10 8.55 5.11
N LYS A 77 -6.54 7.76 6.08
CA LYS A 77 -7.98 7.44 6.20
C LYS A 77 -8.78 8.58 6.81
N LYS A 78 -8.14 9.60 7.34
CA LYS A 78 -8.80 10.81 7.79
C LYS A 78 -8.87 11.90 6.73
N ASP A 79 -8.11 11.78 5.68
CA ASP A 79 -8.08 12.76 4.60
C ASP A 79 -9.23 12.49 3.63
N ASP A 80 -10.02 13.50 3.33
CA ASP A 80 -11.23 13.34 2.51
C ASP A 80 -10.96 12.81 1.10
N LYS A 81 -9.79 13.10 0.56
CA LYS A 81 -9.41 12.62 -0.78
C LYS A 81 -8.67 11.28 -0.71
N LEU A 82 -7.69 11.19 0.17
CA LEU A 82 -6.83 10.02 0.24
C LEU A 82 -7.53 8.80 0.84
N LYS A 83 -8.56 9.01 1.66
CA LYS A 83 -9.28 7.90 2.29
C LYS A 83 -9.93 6.95 1.29
N LEU A 84 -10.13 7.40 0.06
CA LEU A 84 -10.70 6.55 -0.99
C LEU A 84 -9.75 5.46 -1.46
N ILE A 85 -8.45 5.63 -1.24
CA ILE A 85 -7.45 4.68 -1.71
C ILE A 85 -7.50 3.44 -0.82
N PRO A 86 -7.73 2.25 -1.39
CA PRO A 86 -7.65 1.02 -0.61
C PRO A 86 -6.25 0.81 -0.06
N ILE A 87 -6.17 0.42 1.21
CA ILE A 87 -4.89 0.11 1.86
C ILE A 87 -4.90 -1.33 2.31
N ILE A 88 -3.93 -2.11 1.82
CA ILE A 88 -3.65 -3.45 2.28
C ILE A 88 -2.49 -3.35 3.25
N VAL A 89 -2.71 -3.71 4.50
CA VAL A 89 -1.62 -3.81 5.48
C VAL A 89 -0.91 -5.14 5.25
N LEU A 90 0.39 -5.09 5.03
CA LEU A 90 1.23 -6.27 4.80
C LEU A 90 2.41 -6.19 5.76
N THR A 91 2.37 -6.99 6.81
CA THR A 91 3.32 -6.88 7.92
C THR A 91 3.62 -8.25 8.53
N THR A 92 4.71 -8.36 9.27
CA THR A 92 5.06 -9.60 9.96
C THR A 92 4.22 -9.83 11.22
N SER A 93 3.58 -8.79 11.74
CA SER A 93 2.80 -8.92 12.97
C SER A 93 1.51 -9.70 12.74
N SER A 94 1.27 -10.69 13.60
CA SER A 94 -0.01 -11.40 13.65
C SER A 94 -0.74 -11.12 14.98
N ASP A 95 -0.31 -10.09 15.69
CA ASP A 95 -0.90 -9.68 16.95
C ASP A 95 -2.35 -9.24 16.73
N VAL A 96 -3.26 -9.82 17.48
CA VAL A 96 -4.69 -9.51 17.41
C VAL A 96 -4.94 -8.02 17.60
N ASP A 97 -4.19 -7.38 18.50
CA ASP A 97 -4.34 -5.96 18.76
C ASP A 97 -3.98 -5.11 17.53
N ASP A 98 -2.88 -5.45 16.86
CA ASP A 98 -2.48 -4.77 15.63
C ASP A 98 -3.53 -4.94 14.53
N ILE A 99 -4.06 -6.15 14.41
CA ILE A 99 -5.09 -6.45 13.41
C ILE A 99 -6.34 -5.62 13.69
N CYS A 100 -6.83 -5.65 14.92
CA CYS A 100 -8.05 -4.93 15.28
C CYS A 100 -7.90 -3.42 15.12
N LYS A 101 -6.76 -2.87 15.55
CA LYS A 101 -6.49 -1.43 15.41
C LYS A 101 -6.42 -1.01 13.95
N SER A 102 -5.84 -1.86 13.11
CA SER A 102 -5.76 -1.55 11.67
C SER A 102 -7.15 -1.46 11.05
N TYR A 103 -8.02 -2.41 11.36
CA TYR A 103 -9.38 -2.35 10.83
C TYR A 103 -10.19 -1.20 11.44
N ARG A 104 -9.97 -0.87 12.71
CA ARG A 104 -10.61 0.30 13.32
C ARG A 104 -10.19 1.61 12.65
N ASN A 105 -8.98 1.64 12.13
CA ASN A 105 -8.48 2.79 11.37
C ASN A 105 -8.78 2.66 9.88
N HIS A 106 -9.69 1.74 9.53
CA HIS A 106 -10.26 1.61 8.18
C HIS A 106 -9.31 1.04 7.14
N ALA A 107 -8.38 0.17 7.56
CA ALA A 107 -7.64 -0.64 6.60
C ALA A 107 -8.61 -1.50 5.81
N ASN A 108 -8.32 -1.72 4.55
CA ASN A 108 -9.19 -2.51 3.67
C ASN A 108 -8.89 -4.00 3.77
N ALA A 109 -7.66 -4.35 4.10
CA ALA A 109 -7.26 -5.73 4.32
C ALA A 109 -6.01 -5.76 5.20
N TYR A 110 -5.83 -6.85 5.92
CA TYR A 110 -4.66 -7.08 6.76
C TYR A 110 -4.11 -8.45 6.40
N VAL A 111 -2.85 -8.49 6.00
CA VAL A 111 -2.21 -9.73 5.56
C VAL A 111 -0.87 -9.87 6.27
N THR A 112 -0.61 -11.03 6.84
CA THR A 112 0.66 -11.31 7.51
C THR A 112 1.69 -11.78 6.47
N LYS A 113 2.89 -11.19 6.50
CA LYS A 113 3.97 -11.59 5.62
C LYS A 113 4.43 -13.01 5.95
N PRO A 114 4.48 -13.92 4.96
CA PRO A 114 5.13 -15.21 5.17
C PRO A 114 6.63 -15.02 5.36
N THR A 115 7.26 -15.94 6.08
CA THR A 115 8.72 -15.93 6.24
C THR A 115 9.42 -16.63 5.07
N ASP A 116 8.71 -17.55 4.42
CA ASP A 116 9.24 -18.29 3.28
C ASP A 116 9.14 -17.44 2.01
N PHE A 117 10.22 -17.44 1.21
CA PHE A 117 10.29 -16.65 -0.01
C PHE A 117 9.20 -17.05 -1.01
N ASP A 118 9.00 -18.34 -1.24
CA ASP A 118 8.03 -18.81 -2.23
C ASP A 118 6.60 -18.47 -1.80
N GLU A 119 6.30 -18.60 -0.51
CA GLU A 119 4.98 -18.23 0.02
C GLU A 119 4.74 -16.73 -0.08
N PHE A 120 5.77 -15.92 0.14
CA PHE A 120 5.67 -14.47 0.00
C PHE A 120 5.36 -14.11 -1.46
N ASP A 121 6.10 -14.71 -2.40
CA ASP A 121 5.89 -14.47 -3.82
C ASP A 121 4.46 -14.88 -4.24
N GLU A 122 4.01 -16.04 -3.79
CA GLU A 122 2.66 -16.52 -4.07
C GLU A 122 1.60 -15.56 -3.53
N LEU A 123 1.85 -15.03 -2.33
CA LEU A 123 0.93 -14.07 -1.71
C LEU A 123 0.80 -12.81 -2.57
N ILE A 124 1.93 -12.24 -2.99
CA ILE A 124 1.91 -11.02 -3.80
C ILE A 124 1.26 -11.31 -5.16
N CYS A 125 1.56 -12.45 -5.75
CA CYS A 125 0.94 -12.84 -7.01
C CYS A 125 -0.58 -12.99 -6.88
N SER A 126 -1.07 -13.42 -5.72
CA SER A 126 -2.51 -13.53 -5.48
C SER A 126 -3.20 -12.16 -5.47
N PHE A 127 -2.46 -11.09 -5.18
CA PHE A 127 -3.01 -9.73 -5.21
C PHE A 127 -3.43 -9.35 -6.62
N GLU A 128 -2.72 -9.82 -7.64
CA GLU A 128 -3.12 -9.52 -9.01
C GLU A 128 -4.52 -10.04 -9.29
N ASP A 129 -4.80 -11.28 -8.90
CA ASP A 129 -6.05 -11.91 -9.22
C ASP A 129 -7.25 -11.17 -8.63
N PHE A 130 -7.13 -10.67 -7.42
CA PHE A 130 -8.23 -9.96 -6.78
C PHE A 130 -8.14 -8.45 -6.97
N TRP A 131 -7.05 -7.84 -6.52
CA TRP A 131 -6.96 -6.37 -6.44
C TRP A 131 -6.74 -5.71 -7.78
N PHE A 132 -6.08 -6.40 -8.72
CA PHE A 132 -5.76 -5.82 -10.02
C PHE A 132 -6.77 -6.23 -11.09
N LYS A 133 -7.39 -7.40 -10.95
CA LYS A 133 -8.31 -7.92 -11.97
C LYS A 133 -9.77 -7.84 -11.57
N LYS A 134 -10.12 -8.30 -10.37
CA LYS A 134 -11.51 -8.40 -9.94
C LYS A 134 -12.03 -7.16 -9.25
N ALA A 135 -11.25 -6.59 -8.34
CA ALA A 135 -11.63 -5.36 -7.67
C ALA A 135 -11.55 -4.21 -8.66
N ILE A 136 -12.48 -3.28 -8.52
CA ILE A 136 -12.44 -2.05 -9.30
C ILE A 136 -11.92 -0.97 -8.37
N LEU A 137 -10.70 -0.50 -8.63
CA LEU A 137 -10.04 0.49 -7.78
C LEU A 137 -10.46 1.89 -8.16
N PRO A 138 -10.47 2.84 -7.20
CA PRO A 138 -10.73 4.23 -7.53
C PRO A 138 -9.67 4.72 -8.53
N THR A 139 -10.11 5.33 -9.60
CA THR A 139 -9.20 5.81 -10.64
C THR A 139 -8.76 7.24 -10.41
N CYS A 140 -9.40 7.92 -9.49
CA CYS A 140 -9.14 9.33 -9.27
C CYS A 140 -9.52 9.71 -7.85
N PRO A 141 -8.60 10.28 -7.07
CA PRO A 141 -8.93 10.75 -5.73
C PRO A 141 -9.88 11.94 -5.77
N ASN A 142 -10.00 12.54 -6.92
CA ASN A 142 -10.93 13.63 -7.15
C ASN A 142 -12.19 13.15 -7.86
N CYS A 143 -12.52 11.88 -7.76
CA CYS A 143 -13.81 11.36 -8.21
C CYS A 143 -14.89 12.09 -7.42
N LYS A 144 -15.44 13.05 -8.06
CA LYS A 144 -16.50 13.83 -7.43
C LYS A 144 -17.78 13.12 -7.65
N ARG A 145 -17.73 13.15 -7.96
CA ARG A 145 -18.63 12.91 -8.24
C ARG A 145 -19.38 13.06 -8.01
N ASP A 146 -19.54 13.30 -7.84
CA ASP A 146 -20.33 13.48 -7.67
C ASP A 146 -20.98 13.58 -8.00
#